data_e955256296e7093a646e622431a6b540
#
_entry.id   e955256296e7093a646e622431a6b540
#
_cell.length_a   1.000
_cell.length_b   1.000
_cell.length_c   1.000
_cell.angle_alpha   90.00
_cell.angle_beta   90.00
_cell.angle_gamma   90.00
#
_symmetry.space_group_name_H-M   'P 1'
#
loop_
_entity.id
_entity.type
_entity.pdbx_description
1 polymer ?
#
loop_
_entity_poly.entity_id
_entity_poly.type
_entity_poly.pdbx_seq_one_letter_code
_entity_poly.pdbx_strand_id
1 'polypeptide(L)'
;LNPSWEVARALDRWQPAVMGRAGDAFEVRAAQLPCVFGDAVVRLQAAIAQWQPVLVICLGLAGGRSEITPERVAINVDDARIPDNAGRQPVDTAVQLQGPTAYFSTLPIKAMVRNLRTEGIPASVSNTAGTFVCNHVFYALMHHLAQATTKDGRPQAREARGGFIHVPALPELAARHPGMPSMALATQVRGLQVAIETALSVADDVREVGGALH
;
A
#
# COMPACT_ATOMS: atom_id res chain seq x y z
N LEU A 1 -3.62 12.40 -14.63
CA LEU A 1 -4.47 11.91 -13.55
C LEU A 1 -3.87 10.64 -12.96
N ASN A 2 -3.57 10.65 -11.67
CA ASN A 2 -3.05 9.48 -10.95
C ASN A 2 -4.12 8.98 -9.97
N PRO A 3 -4.79 7.84 -10.24
CA PRO A 3 -5.88 7.32 -9.42
C PRO A 3 -5.51 7.15 -7.94
N SER A 4 -4.34 6.57 -7.63
CA SER A 4 -3.91 6.37 -6.25
C SER A 4 -3.71 7.68 -5.49
N TRP A 5 -3.23 8.74 -6.17
CA TRP A 5 -3.12 10.06 -5.55
C TRP A 5 -4.49 10.72 -5.33
N GLU A 6 -5.42 10.60 -6.28
CA GLU A 6 -6.77 11.16 -6.10
C GLU A 6 -7.48 10.54 -4.90
N VAL A 7 -7.33 9.23 -4.69
CA VAL A 7 -7.86 8.53 -3.52
C VAL A 7 -7.18 9.01 -2.23
N ALA A 8 -5.84 9.04 -2.20
CA ALA A 8 -5.09 9.48 -1.03
C ALA A 8 -5.42 10.92 -0.64
N ARG A 9 -5.49 11.83 -1.63
CA ARG A 9 -5.86 13.24 -1.43
C ARG A 9 -7.27 13.41 -0.87
N ALA A 10 -8.22 12.58 -1.33
CA ALA A 10 -9.59 12.61 -0.83
C ALA A 10 -9.71 12.12 0.63
N LEU A 11 -8.75 11.34 1.10
CA LEU A 11 -8.67 10.83 2.47
C LEU A 11 -7.83 11.71 3.40
N ASP A 12 -7.13 12.72 2.88
CA ASP A 12 -6.29 13.57 3.73
C ASP A 12 -7.14 14.28 4.79
N ARG A 13 -6.70 14.20 6.05
CA ARG A 13 -7.39 14.69 7.25
C ARG A 13 -8.70 13.97 7.60
N TRP A 14 -9.06 12.90 6.89
CA TRP A 14 -10.18 12.08 7.31
C TRP A 14 -9.89 11.39 8.65
N GLN A 15 -10.89 11.32 9.52
CA GLN A 15 -10.81 10.69 10.83
C GLN A 15 -11.63 9.39 10.80
N PRO A 16 -10.97 8.22 10.89
CA PRO A 16 -11.66 6.94 11.03
C PRO A 16 -12.55 6.91 12.29
N ALA A 17 -13.66 6.19 12.22
CA ALA A 17 -14.53 6.00 13.38
C ALA A 17 -13.93 5.12 14.48
N VAL A 18 -12.81 4.47 14.19
CA VAL A 18 -12.07 3.60 15.12
C VAL A 18 -11.21 4.45 16.04
N MET A 19 -11.30 4.17 17.35
CA MET A 19 -10.50 4.84 18.36
C MET A 19 -9.26 4.01 18.74
N GLY A 20 -8.18 4.68 19.06
CA GLY A 20 -6.99 4.07 19.62
C GLY A 20 -7.21 3.45 21.01
N ARG A 21 -6.29 2.60 21.46
CA ARG A 21 -6.41 1.93 22.79
C ARG A 21 -6.52 2.91 23.96
N ALA A 22 -5.95 4.10 23.84
CA ALA A 22 -6.05 5.16 24.85
C ALA A 22 -7.25 6.09 24.63
N GLY A 23 -8.16 5.78 23.70
CA GLY A 23 -9.27 6.65 23.33
C GLY A 23 -8.89 7.79 22.38
N ASP A 24 -7.66 7.76 21.84
CA ASP A 24 -7.20 8.79 20.90
C ASP A 24 -7.86 8.61 19.53
N ALA A 25 -8.22 9.73 18.88
CA ALA A 25 -8.69 9.72 17.52
C ALA A 25 -7.52 9.54 16.53
N PHE A 26 -7.75 8.78 15.47
CA PHE A 26 -6.81 8.70 14.34
C PHE A 26 -7.12 9.79 13.31
N GLU A 27 -6.11 10.26 12.64
CA GLU A 27 -6.21 11.15 11.48
C GLU A 27 -5.36 10.59 10.34
N VAL A 28 -5.91 10.56 9.15
CA VAL A 28 -5.18 10.17 7.93
C VAL A 28 -4.40 11.37 7.39
N ARG A 29 -3.14 11.12 7.03
CA ARG A 29 -2.27 12.11 6.38
C ARG A 29 -1.78 11.55 5.06
N ALA A 30 -1.96 12.29 3.99
CA ALA A 30 -1.58 11.88 2.64
C ALA A 30 -0.27 12.54 2.19
N ALA A 31 0.60 11.74 1.57
CA ALA A 31 1.80 12.23 0.89
C ALA A 31 1.87 11.67 -0.53
N GLN A 32 2.14 12.55 -1.50
CA GLN A 32 2.42 12.11 -2.85
C GLN A 32 3.89 11.71 -2.98
N LEU A 33 4.13 10.51 -3.52
CA LEU A 33 5.45 10.01 -3.85
C LEU A 33 5.71 10.19 -5.35
N PRO A 34 6.92 10.58 -5.77
CA PRO A 34 7.28 10.57 -7.18
C PRO A 34 7.36 9.13 -7.69
N CYS A 35 6.95 8.88 -8.94
CA CYS A 35 7.17 7.58 -9.58
C CYS A 35 8.63 7.49 -10.09
N VAL A 36 9.57 7.45 -9.13
CA VAL A 36 11.02 7.48 -9.36
C VAL A 36 11.70 6.59 -8.34
N PHE A 37 12.52 5.65 -8.81
CA PHE A 37 13.31 4.76 -7.96
C PHE A 37 14.22 5.57 -7.02
N GLY A 38 14.29 5.20 -5.76
CA GLY A 38 15.04 5.88 -4.72
C GLY A 38 14.35 7.15 -4.20
N ASP A 39 14.00 8.09 -5.06
CA ASP A 39 13.39 9.37 -4.64
C ASP A 39 12.04 9.16 -3.95
N ALA A 40 11.25 8.17 -4.40
CA ALA A 40 10.01 7.77 -3.73
C ALA A 40 10.26 7.32 -2.29
N VAL A 41 11.33 6.56 -2.05
CA VAL A 41 11.71 6.06 -0.72
C VAL A 41 12.16 7.19 0.18
N VAL A 42 12.97 8.13 -0.32
CA VAL A 42 13.40 9.32 0.42
C VAL A 42 12.18 10.12 0.90
N ARG A 43 11.20 10.33 0.02
CA ARG A 43 9.97 11.05 0.36
C ARG A 43 9.11 10.29 1.37
N LEU A 44 9.00 8.96 1.22
CA LEU A 44 8.28 8.10 2.15
C LEU A 44 8.89 8.16 3.56
N GLN A 45 10.21 7.99 3.67
CA GLN A 45 10.93 8.04 4.94
C GLN A 45 10.81 9.41 5.62
N ALA A 46 10.86 10.50 4.86
CA ALA A 46 10.65 11.85 5.38
C ALA A 46 9.23 12.01 5.96
N ALA A 47 8.19 11.50 5.29
CA ALA A 47 6.82 11.53 5.79
C ALA A 47 6.65 10.68 7.06
N ILE A 48 7.24 9.48 7.12
CA ILE A 48 7.22 8.62 8.31
C ILE A 48 7.92 9.32 9.49
N ALA A 49 9.08 9.92 9.26
CA ALA A 49 9.82 10.65 10.30
C ALA A 49 9.05 11.87 10.81
N GLN A 50 8.36 12.58 9.92
CA GLN A 50 7.57 13.77 10.27
C GLN A 50 6.32 13.42 11.10
N TRP A 51 5.59 12.37 10.71
CA TRP A 51 4.26 12.09 11.28
C TRP A 51 4.26 10.96 12.30
N GLN A 52 5.31 10.14 12.33
CA GLN A 52 5.44 8.98 13.22
C GLN A 52 4.15 8.13 13.28
N PRO A 53 3.68 7.66 12.11
CA PRO A 53 2.38 6.99 12.00
C PRO A 53 2.38 5.62 12.69
N VAL A 54 1.22 5.17 13.14
CA VAL A 54 0.99 3.80 13.63
C VAL A 54 0.63 2.84 12.50
N LEU A 55 0.26 3.37 11.33
CA LEU A 55 -0.14 2.61 10.15
C LEU A 55 0.32 3.36 8.89
N VAL A 56 1.00 2.65 7.98
CA VAL A 56 1.43 3.20 6.69
C VAL A 56 0.86 2.33 5.57
N ILE A 57 0.02 2.90 4.72
CA ILE A 57 -0.51 2.23 3.54
C ILE A 57 -0.02 2.98 2.30
N CYS A 58 0.82 2.34 1.50
CA CYS A 58 1.18 2.86 0.20
C CYS A 58 0.12 2.46 -0.84
N LEU A 59 -0.18 3.37 -1.77
CA LEU A 59 -1.17 3.16 -2.82
C LEU A 59 -0.53 3.25 -4.20
N GLY A 60 -0.92 2.38 -5.10
CA GLY A 60 -0.52 2.41 -6.51
C GLY A 60 -1.68 2.13 -7.46
N LEU A 61 -1.54 2.57 -8.71
CA LEU A 61 -2.44 2.20 -9.79
C LEU A 61 -2.03 0.84 -10.37
N ALA A 62 -2.98 -0.09 -10.47
CA ALA A 62 -2.86 -1.30 -11.29
C ALA A 62 -3.88 -1.24 -12.44
N GLY A 63 -3.48 -0.66 -13.57
CA GLY A 63 -4.37 -0.33 -14.70
C GLY A 63 -5.05 -1.51 -15.39
N GLY A 64 -4.64 -2.75 -15.11
CA GLY A 64 -5.28 -3.97 -15.63
C GLY A 64 -6.20 -4.67 -14.64
N ARG A 65 -6.33 -4.15 -13.41
CA ARG A 65 -7.15 -4.77 -12.37
C ARG A 65 -8.50 -4.07 -12.22
N SER A 66 -9.55 -4.84 -11.94
CA SER A 66 -10.92 -4.35 -11.68
C SER A 66 -11.26 -4.26 -10.19
N GLU A 67 -10.33 -4.67 -9.31
CA GLU A 67 -10.54 -4.85 -7.88
C GLU A 67 -9.52 -4.04 -7.07
N ILE A 68 -9.88 -3.67 -5.84
CA ILE A 68 -8.92 -3.19 -4.84
C ILE A 68 -8.12 -4.39 -4.34
N THR A 69 -6.80 -4.34 -4.45
CA THR A 69 -5.95 -5.48 -4.15
C THR A 69 -4.88 -5.15 -3.11
N PRO A 70 -5.09 -5.51 -1.82
CA PRO A 70 -4.02 -5.53 -0.84
C PRO A 70 -2.93 -6.53 -1.24
N GLU A 71 -1.68 -6.07 -1.26
CA GLU A 71 -0.52 -6.86 -1.64
C GLU A 71 0.00 -7.70 -0.47
N ARG A 72 0.27 -8.97 -0.71
CA ARG A 72 0.76 -9.90 0.31
C ARG A 72 2.25 -9.74 0.59
N VAL A 73 3.05 -9.57 -0.45
CA VAL A 73 4.50 -9.69 -0.39
C VAL A 73 5.20 -8.67 -1.28
N ALA A 74 6.25 -8.07 -0.75
CA ALA A 74 7.23 -7.28 -1.48
C ALA A 74 8.51 -8.10 -1.67
N ILE A 75 9.11 -8.05 -2.85
CA ILE A 75 10.32 -8.78 -3.19
C ILE A 75 11.51 -7.84 -3.37
N ASN A 76 12.71 -8.31 -3.08
CA ASN A 76 13.95 -7.52 -3.16
C ASN A 76 14.50 -7.45 -4.59
N VAL A 77 13.66 -7.03 -5.54
CA VAL A 77 14.02 -6.92 -6.96
C VAL A 77 13.42 -5.67 -7.56
N ASP A 78 14.25 -4.87 -8.23
CA ASP A 78 13.86 -3.85 -9.19
C ASP A 78 14.20 -4.35 -10.60
N ASP A 79 13.16 -4.56 -11.42
CA ASP A 79 13.28 -4.97 -12.81
C ASP A 79 12.23 -4.21 -13.63
N ALA A 80 12.68 -3.13 -14.27
CA ALA A 80 11.81 -2.12 -14.87
C ALA A 80 11.65 -2.35 -16.38
N ARG A 81 10.45 -2.72 -16.81
CA ARG A 81 10.11 -2.87 -18.23
C ARG A 81 10.13 -1.54 -19.00
N ILE A 82 9.94 -0.43 -18.32
CA ILE A 82 9.96 0.94 -18.86
C ILE A 82 10.76 1.84 -17.92
N PRO A 83 11.36 2.95 -18.39
CA PRO A 83 11.98 3.92 -17.50
C PRO A 83 10.95 4.56 -16.56
N ASP A 84 11.43 4.95 -15.38
CA ASP A 84 10.66 5.78 -14.43
C ASP A 84 10.59 7.24 -14.92
N ASN A 85 9.94 8.11 -14.15
CA ASN A 85 9.77 9.52 -14.54
C ASN A 85 11.08 10.34 -14.56
N ALA A 86 12.19 9.79 -14.06
CA ALA A 86 13.52 10.38 -14.14
C ALA A 86 14.43 9.68 -15.18
N GLY A 87 13.87 8.71 -15.93
CA GLY A 87 14.60 7.96 -16.95
C GLY A 87 15.42 6.78 -16.40
N ARG A 88 15.27 6.42 -15.12
CA ARG A 88 15.97 5.27 -14.52
C ARG A 88 15.21 3.99 -14.89
N GLN A 89 15.97 2.97 -15.31
CA GLN A 89 15.43 1.67 -15.71
C GLN A 89 16.33 0.55 -15.17
N PRO A 90 16.23 0.24 -13.86
CA PRO A 90 16.97 -0.86 -13.26
C PRO A 90 16.53 -2.20 -13.86
N VAL A 91 17.47 -3.15 -13.97
CA VAL A 91 17.27 -4.52 -14.46
C VAL A 91 17.90 -5.46 -13.45
N ASP A 92 17.12 -6.38 -12.90
CA ASP A 92 17.54 -7.42 -11.93
C ASP A 92 18.41 -6.88 -10.78
N THR A 93 18.11 -5.67 -10.30
CA THR A 93 18.85 -5.06 -9.19
C THR A 93 18.13 -5.25 -7.86
N ALA A 94 18.87 -5.39 -6.76
CA ALA A 94 18.27 -5.44 -5.44
C ALA A 94 17.74 -4.05 -5.03
N VAL A 95 16.53 -3.99 -4.47
CA VAL A 95 15.99 -2.78 -3.81
C VAL A 95 16.89 -2.38 -2.65
N GLN A 96 17.32 -3.37 -1.85
CA GLN A 96 18.21 -3.18 -0.73
C GLN A 96 19.32 -4.24 -0.75
N LEU A 97 20.57 -3.81 -0.96
CA LEU A 97 21.72 -4.69 -0.82
C LEU A 97 21.75 -5.28 0.60
N GLN A 98 21.98 -6.59 0.72
CA GLN A 98 21.99 -7.33 1.98
C GLN A 98 20.63 -7.40 2.71
N GLY A 99 19.53 -6.92 2.11
CA GLY A 99 18.18 -7.12 2.61
C GLY A 99 17.70 -8.56 2.36
N PRO A 100 16.70 -9.06 3.11
CA PRO A 100 16.09 -10.36 2.85
C PRO A 100 15.42 -10.39 1.47
N THR A 101 15.18 -11.60 0.95
CA THR A 101 14.59 -11.79 -0.39
C THR A 101 13.19 -11.20 -0.51
N ALA A 102 12.43 -11.15 0.58
CA ALA A 102 11.06 -10.63 0.60
C ALA A 102 10.63 -10.19 1.99
N TYR A 103 9.60 -9.35 2.03
CA TYR A 103 8.84 -9.00 3.24
C TYR A 103 7.36 -9.25 3.01
N PHE A 104 6.69 -9.86 3.98
CA PHE A 104 5.23 -9.89 3.99
C PHE A 104 4.66 -8.57 4.51
N SER A 105 3.49 -8.19 3.98
CA SER A 105 2.67 -7.11 4.54
C SER A 105 2.33 -7.42 6.00
N THR A 106 2.32 -6.41 6.85
CA THR A 106 1.83 -6.51 8.24
C THR A 106 0.37 -6.05 8.37
N LEU A 107 -0.29 -5.77 7.24
CA LEU A 107 -1.72 -5.48 7.20
C LEU A 107 -2.55 -6.76 7.30
N PRO A 108 -3.75 -6.73 7.90
CA PRO A 108 -4.68 -7.86 7.92
C PRO A 108 -5.40 -7.97 6.56
N ILE A 109 -4.63 -8.37 5.52
CA ILE A 109 -5.05 -8.30 4.11
C ILE A 109 -6.29 -9.14 3.80
N LYS A 110 -6.47 -10.29 4.45
CA LYS A 110 -7.65 -11.13 4.25
C LYS A 110 -8.89 -10.56 4.92
N ALA A 111 -8.74 -10.02 6.14
CA ALA A 111 -9.82 -9.31 6.80
C ALA A 111 -10.23 -8.06 6.01
N MET A 112 -9.28 -7.33 5.42
CA MET A 112 -9.56 -6.21 4.52
C MET A 112 -10.41 -6.66 3.32
N VAL A 113 -9.99 -7.71 2.62
CA VAL A 113 -10.71 -8.24 1.46
C VAL A 113 -12.12 -8.69 1.84
N ARG A 114 -12.26 -9.41 2.97
CA ARG A 114 -13.57 -9.83 3.48
C ARG A 114 -14.49 -8.62 3.72
N ASN A 115 -13.99 -7.61 4.43
CA ASN A 115 -14.81 -6.44 4.79
C ASN A 115 -15.15 -5.59 3.56
N LEU A 116 -14.22 -5.44 2.60
CA LEU A 116 -14.49 -4.79 1.31
C LEU A 116 -15.62 -5.50 0.56
N ARG A 117 -15.57 -6.83 0.47
CA ARG A 117 -16.61 -7.62 -0.20
C ARG A 117 -17.96 -7.54 0.50
N THR A 118 -17.96 -7.45 1.84
CA THR A 118 -19.19 -7.24 2.63
C THR A 118 -19.85 -5.90 2.30
N GLU A 119 -19.04 -4.88 2.00
CA GLU A 119 -19.53 -3.56 1.53
C GLU A 119 -19.85 -3.54 0.01
N GLY A 120 -19.82 -4.69 -0.66
CA GLY A 120 -20.09 -4.78 -2.10
C GLY A 120 -18.97 -4.24 -2.99
N ILE A 121 -17.76 -4.04 -2.46
CA ILE A 121 -16.62 -3.52 -3.19
C ILE A 121 -15.75 -4.69 -3.67
N PRO A 122 -15.49 -4.82 -4.99
CA PRO A 122 -14.63 -5.87 -5.53
C PRO A 122 -13.22 -5.77 -4.94
N ALA A 123 -12.74 -6.87 -4.35
CA ALA A 123 -11.41 -6.94 -3.76
C ALA A 123 -10.87 -8.38 -3.76
N SER A 124 -9.58 -8.54 -3.89
CA SER A 124 -8.86 -9.81 -3.75
C SER A 124 -7.46 -9.60 -3.21
N VAL A 125 -6.86 -10.66 -2.64
CA VAL A 125 -5.46 -10.61 -2.22
C VAL A 125 -4.57 -10.75 -3.45
N SER A 126 -3.60 -9.85 -3.60
CA SER A 126 -2.58 -9.96 -4.63
C SER A 126 -1.27 -10.56 -4.05
N ASN A 127 -0.62 -11.40 -4.83
CA ASN A 127 0.66 -12.02 -4.46
C ASN A 127 1.88 -11.35 -5.13
N THR A 128 1.68 -10.24 -5.85
CA THR A 128 2.78 -9.50 -6.46
C THR A 128 2.43 -8.04 -6.71
N ALA A 129 3.28 -7.14 -6.24
CA ALA A 129 3.24 -5.72 -6.58
C ALA A 129 4.02 -5.39 -7.87
N GLY A 130 4.44 -6.41 -8.60
CA GLY A 130 5.34 -6.29 -9.76
C GLY A 130 6.79 -6.07 -9.35
N THR A 131 7.58 -5.45 -10.22
CA THR A 131 9.02 -5.20 -10.03
C THR A 131 9.41 -3.75 -10.39
N PHE A 132 8.41 -2.87 -10.48
CA PHE A 132 8.57 -1.45 -10.74
C PHE A 132 8.52 -0.63 -9.43
N VAL A 133 8.35 0.68 -9.51
CA VAL A 133 8.37 1.60 -8.36
C VAL A 133 7.37 1.21 -7.27
N CYS A 134 6.24 0.56 -7.57
CA CYS A 134 5.30 0.09 -6.55
C CYS A 134 5.93 -0.95 -5.62
N ASN A 135 6.57 -1.98 -6.17
CA ASN A 135 7.29 -2.98 -5.38
C ASN A 135 8.50 -2.36 -4.66
N HIS A 136 9.24 -1.48 -5.33
CA HIS A 136 10.36 -0.75 -4.73
C HIS A 136 9.95 -0.01 -3.45
N VAL A 137 8.87 0.76 -3.52
CA VAL A 137 8.31 1.50 -2.37
C VAL A 137 7.81 0.54 -1.30
N PHE A 138 7.09 -0.51 -1.70
CA PHE A 138 6.55 -1.48 -0.76
C PHE A 138 7.66 -2.23 -0.02
N TYR A 139 8.67 -2.71 -0.73
CA TYR A 139 9.82 -3.37 -0.10
C TYR A 139 10.56 -2.43 0.85
N ALA A 140 10.86 -1.21 0.41
CA ALA A 140 11.56 -0.21 1.22
C ALA A 140 10.77 0.19 2.48
N LEU A 141 9.43 0.31 2.39
CA LEU A 141 8.57 0.52 3.55
C LEU A 141 8.73 -0.62 4.56
N MET A 142 8.56 -1.88 4.10
CA MET A 142 8.62 -3.03 5.00
C MET A 142 10.01 -3.22 5.61
N HIS A 143 11.07 -2.96 4.83
CA HIS A 143 12.45 -2.97 5.34
C HIS A 143 12.65 -1.89 6.41
N HIS A 144 12.17 -0.67 6.18
CA HIS A 144 12.25 0.43 7.16
C HIS A 144 11.53 0.08 8.46
N LEU A 145 10.31 -0.47 8.39
CA LEU A 145 9.54 -0.87 9.58
C LEU A 145 10.23 -2.01 10.34
N ALA A 146 10.80 -2.99 9.63
CA ALA A 146 11.54 -4.09 10.25
C ALA A 146 12.82 -3.63 10.96
N GLN A 147 13.49 -2.59 10.47
CA GLN A 147 14.68 -2.04 11.11
C GLN A 147 14.36 -1.17 12.33
N ALA A 148 13.21 -0.51 12.35
CA ALA A 148 12.79 0.35 13.46
C ALA A 148 12.55 -0.45 14.77
N THR A 149 12.26 -1.75 14.67
CA THR A 149 12.01 -2.64 15.82
C THR A 149 13.28 -3.07 16.55
N THR A 150 14.48 -2.78 16.05
CA THR A 150 15.72 -3.44 16.51
C THR A 150 16.77 -2.51 17.17
N LYS A 151 16.54 -1.19 17.25
CA LYS A 151 17.62 -0.26 17.66
C LYS A 151 18.15 -0.43 19.09
N ASP A 152 17.40 -1.07 20.01
CA ASP A 152 17.87 -1.30 21.38
C ASP A 152 17.45 -2.68 21.95
N GLY A 153 17.08 -3.65 21.09
CA GLY A 153 16.62 -4.96 21.56
C GLY A 153 15.32 -4.91 22.39
N ARG A 154 14.68 -3.75 22.44
CA ARG A 154 13.38 -3.56 23.07
C ARG A 154 12.35 -3.24 21.98
N PRO A 155 11.20 -3.91 21.96
CA PRO A 155 10.11 -3.48 21.09
C PRO A 155 9.80 -2.02 21.39
N GLN A 156 9.94 -1.12 20.42
CA GLN A 156 9.41 0.24 20.59
C GLN A 156 7.89 0.13 20.77
N ALA A 157 7.36 0.91 21.70
CA ALA A 157 6.01 0.78 22.25
C ALA A 157 4.83 0.87 21.27
N ARG A 158 5.07 1.07 19.98
CA ARG A 158 4.12 0.94 18.87
C ARG A 158 4.88 0.58 17.60
N GLU A 159 4.93 -0.69 17.27
CA GLU A 159 5.35 -1.13 15.93
C GLU A 159 4.35 -0.60 14.91
N ALA A 160 4.79 0.34 14.07
CA ALA A 160 3.99 0.78 12.95
C ALA A 160 3.76 -0.40 12.00
N ARG A 161 2.49 -0.63 11.62
CA ARG A 161 2.15 -1.62 10.59
C ARG A 161 2.15 -0.98 9.22
N GLY A 162 2.43 -1.75 8.19
CA GLY A 162 2.45 -1.23 6.85
C GLY A 162 2.21 -2.26 5.76
N GLY A 163 1.95 -1.74 4.58
CA GLY A 163 1.76 -2.54 3.39
C GLY A 163 1.41 -1.68 2.18
N PHE A 164 0.99 -2.35 1.12
CA PHE A 164 0.68 -1.73 -0.16
C PHE A 164 -0.69 -2.19 -0.66
N ILE A 165 -1.45 -1.29 -1.25
CA ILE A 165 -2.74 -1.59 -1.88
C ILE A 165 -2.73 -1.01 -3.29
N HIS A 166 -3.01 -1.84 -4.29
CA HIS A 166 -3.29 -1.38 -5.63
C HIS A 166 -4.77 -1.08 -5.81
N VAL A 167 -5.05 0.01 -6.51
CA VAL A 167 -6.40 0.43 -6.91
C VAL A 167 -6.54 0.40 -8.43
N PRO A 168 -7.77 0.17 -8.96
CA PRO A 168 -8.04 0.24 -10.39
C PRO A 168 -7.85 1.64 -10.97
N ALA A 169 -7.88 1.72 -12.31
CA ALA A 169 -7.98 3.00 -13.00
C ALA A 169 -9.29 3.72 -12.64
N LEU A 170 -9.28 5.05 -12.74
CA LEU A 170 -10.51 5.84 -12.73
C LEU A 170 -11.19 5.77 -14.10
N PRO A 171 -12.53 5.94 -14.20
CA PRO A 171 -13.26 5.95 -15.47
C PRO A 171 -12.68 6.94 -16.49
N GLU A 172 -12.23 8.12 -16.04
CA GLU A 172 -11.65 9.15 -16.90
C GLU A 172 -10.31 8.72 -17.54
N LEU A 173 -9.57 7.85 -16.87
CA LEU A 173 -8.35 7.26 -17.42
C LEU A 173 -8.72 6.11 -18.36
N ALA A 174 -9.62 5.22 -17.96
CA ALA A 174 -10.06 4.07 -18.74
C ALA A 174 -10.75 4.48 -20.05
N ALA A 175 -11.47 5.60 -20.07
CA ALA A 175 -12.11 6.15 -21.27
C ALA A 175 -11.12 6.43 -22.42
N ARG A 176 -9.82 6.59 -22.10
CA ARG A 176 -8.74 6.82 -23.08
C ARG A 176 -8.03 5.52 -23.49
N HIS A 177 -8.36 4.40 -22.85
CA HIS A 177 -7.70 3.11 -23.04
C HIS A 177 -8.76 2.01 -23.17
N PRO A 178 -9.27 1.72 -24.38
CA PRO A 178 -10.31 0.71 -24.60
C PRO A 178 -9.98 -0.64 -23.97
N GLY A 179 -10.92 -1.21 -23.23
CA GLY A 179 -10.75 -2.48 -22.51
C GLY A 179 -10.10 -2.37 -21.12
N MET A 180 -9.67 -1.19 -20.70
CA MET A 180 -9.13 -1.00 -19.35
C MET A 180 -10.26 -1.03 -18.32
N PRO A 181 -10.21 -1.93 -17.31
CA PRO A 181 -11.18 -1.92 -16.22
C PRO A 181 -11.01 -0.67 -15.36
N SER A 182 -12.11 -0.21 -14.76
CA SER A 182 -12.08 0.99 -13.91
C SER A 182 -13.02 0.86 -12.73
N MET A 183 -12.77 1.69 -11.71
CA MET A 183 -13.62 1.84 -10.52
C MET A 183 -13.77 3.32 -10.21
N ALA A 184 -14.98 3.77 -9.92
CA ALA A 184 -15.26 5.16 -9.59
C ALA A 184 -14.47 5.62 -8.35
N LEU A 185 -14.04 6.89 -8.34
CA LEU A 185 -13.26 7.46 -7.23
C LEU A 185 -13.97 7.28 -5.88
N ALA A 186 -15.28 7.55 -5.82
CA ALA A 186 -16.04 7.42 -4.59
C ALA A 186 -16.02 5.98 -4.04
N THR A 187 -16.09 4.98 -4.91
CA THR A 187 -15.98 3.56 -4.53
C THR A 187 -14.59 3.22 -4.02
N GLN A 188 -13.53 3.72 -4.68
CA GLN A 188 -12.16 3.53 -4.22
C GLN A 188 -11.91 4.19 -2.86
N VAL A 189 -12.37 5.44 -2.68
CA VAL A 189 -12.27 6.17 -1.40
C VAL A 189 -13.00 5.40 -0.29
N ARG A 190 -14.25 4.95 -0.51
CA ARG A 190 -14.97 4.12 0.46
C ARG A 190 -14.22 2.83 0.75
N GLY A 191 -13.67 2.18 -0.25
CA GLY A 191 -12.88 0.96 -0.08
C GLY A 191 -11.64 1.19 0.79
N LEU A 192 -10.92 2.29 0.58
CA LEU A 192 -9.77 2.61 1.42
C LEU A 192 -10.17 2.99 2.86
N GLN A 193 -11.32 3.63 3.06
CA GLN A 193 -11.85 3.85 4.42
C GLN A 193 -12.07 2.51 5.13
N VAL A 194 -12.76 1.55 4.50
CA VAL A 194 -12.98 0.21 5.04
C VAL A 194 -11.65 -0.50 5.33
N ALA A 195 -10.69 -0.44 4.41
CA ALA A 195 -9.39 -1.06 4.57
C ALA A 195 -8.61 -0.45 5.76
N ILE A 196 -8.59 0.87 5.89
CA ILE A 196 -7.92 1.58 6.99
C ILE A 196 -8.58 1.24 8.34
N GLU A 197 -9.91 1.32 8.44
CA GLU A 197 -10.64 0.97 9.66
C GLU A 197 -10.42 -0.50 10.05
N THR A 198 -10.39 -1.40 9.07
CA THR A 198 -10.05 -2.82 9.29
C THR A 198 -8.63 -2.96 9.84
N ALA A 199 -7.65 -2.29 9.25
CA ALA A 199 -6.27 -2.35 9.72
C ALA A 199 -6.10 -1.79 11.14
N LEU A 200 -6.87 -0.79 11.51
CA LEU A 200 -6.82 -0.20 12.86
C LEU A 200 -7.51 -1.10 13.90
N SER A 201 -8.56 -1.82 13.51
CA SER A 201 -9.38 -2.65 14.43
C SER A 201 -8.87 -4.08 14.57
N VAL A 202 -8.28 -4.66 13.51
CA VAL A 202 -7.86 -6.07 13.45
C VAL A 202 -6.35 -6.15 13.64
N ALA A 203 -5.92 -6.76 14.74
CA ALA A 203 -4.49 -6.93 15.04
C ALA A 203 -3.90 -8.12 14.25
N ASP A 204 -4.56 -9.29 14.34
CA ASP A 204 -4.15 -10.52 13.67
C ASP A 204 -5.08 -10.82 12.50
N ASP A 205 -4.52 -11.16 11.34
CA ASP A 205 -5.30 -11.45 10.15
C ASP A 205 -6.12 -12.75 10.30
N VAL A 206 -7.24 -12.81 9.61
CA VAL A 206 -8.11 -13.98 9.62
C VAL A 206 -7.52 -15.14 8.80
N ARG A 207 -7.84 -16.38 9.21
CA ARG A 207 -7.43 -17.59 8.48
C ARG A 207 -8.55 -18.02 7.55
N GLU A 208 -8.56 -17.45 6.37
CA GLU A 208 -9.53 -17.73 5.30
C GLU A 208 -8.82 -18.06 3.99
N VAL A 209 -9.53 -18.72 3.08
CA VAL A 209 -9.02 -18.96 1.72
C VAL A 209 -8.87 -17.61 1.00
N GLY A 210 -7.69 -17.32 0.50
CA GLY A 210 -7.35 -16.06 -0.18
C GLY A 210 -6.15 -16.25 -1.10
N GLY A 211 -5.97 -17.47 -1.61
CA GLY A 211 -4.96 -17.81 -2.60
C GLY A 211 -5.45 -17.56 -4.02
N ALA A 212 -4.50 -17.49 -4.97
CA ALA A 212 -4.75 -17.49 -6.40
C ALA A 212 -4.43 -18.87 -6.98
N LEU A 213 -5.15 -19.24 -8.05
CA LEU A 213 -4.90 -20.50 -8.76
C LEU A 213 -3.83 -20.34 -9.85
N HIS A 214 -3.52 -19.09 -10.24
CA HIS A 214 -2.54 -18.72 -11.28
C HIS A 214 -2.14 -17.26 -11.16
#